data_cf7a6e5c72afc15ccebd87e101a60b22
#
_entry.id   cf7a6e5c72afc15ccebd87e101a60b22
#
_cell.length_a   1.000
_cell.length_b   1.000
_cell.length_c   1.000
_cell.angle_alpha   90.00
_cell.angle_beta   90.00
_cell.angle_gamma   90.00
#
_symmetry.space_group_name_H-M   'P 1'
#
loop_
_entity.id
_entity.type
_entity.pdbx_description
1 polymer ?
#
loop_
_entity_poly.entity_id
_entity_poly.type
_entity_poly.pdbx_seq_one_letter_code
_entity_poly.pdbx_strand_id
1 'polypeptide(L)'
;MTQKIIFFITLLLFIASVHMAAAANRTALVIGNSAYKSIDPLQNPVNDATDMKAALEKLGFEVILRTNADRSRIRNAVRIFGDKIKQGGVGLFYYAGHGVQVDGTNFMVPVGVDIKRKYDIEDQGLKMMYVLGAMEEANNKLNIIILDACRDNPFRSFSGRGSARGLARMDAPTGSIIAYATAPGRKAADGVGRNGTYTAQLLKNLENPVLSVQEMLNQTGLDVMRATNNDQVPWISSTPVEKYFLAGGTKEVESERKAIAPAIPSPKDTWKDPVTGMEFVWVPKGCFRMGQSKAEKQYLIKEAGKETYNKFYDDELPRHETCVDGFWAAKTEVTKGQFRQFINQTGYKTDADKKGKAYISNKETDWKWKELPGYNWEKTGYSQDDAHPVVCVSWNDAKEFIKWLSTKTGQNFALPTEAQWAYAARGGTDFMRFWGTNVAEACKYANVADKDNWNSSFPCSDGYQYTSPVGTFRVNPFGLYDMLGNVWEWCEDVYDKNAYSKHDRNNPVITSGGDSRVLRGGSWDNGPRHVRAAIRVGSSADYRISGMGFRLCLSRVRQ
;
A
#
# COMPACT_ATOMS: atom_id res chain seq x y z
N MET A 1 12.59 -29.57 -64.16
CA MET A 1 13.40 -28.61 -63.36
C MET A 1 12.69 -27.26 -63.11
N THR A 2 11.61 -27.00 -63.77
CA THR A 2 10.89 -25.69 -63.71
C THR A 2 9.80 -25.56 -62.63
N GLN A 3 9.32 -26.63 -62.01
CA GLN A 3 8.29 -26.56 -61.00
C GLN A 3 8.82 -26.37 -59.54
N LYS A 4 10.10 -26.60 -59.28
CA LYS A 4 10.70 -26.41 -57.94
C LYS A 4 11.19 -25.00 -57.67
N ILE A 5 11.33 -24.16 -58.68
CA ILE A 5 11.81 -22.77 -58.56
C ILE A 5 10.64 -21.82 -58.25
N ILE A 6 9.42 -22.13 -58.66
CA ILE A 6 8.22 -21.31 -58.39
C ILE A 6 7.77 -21.43 -56.93
N PHE A 7 8.03 -22.57 -56.25
CA PHE A 7 7.64 -22.78 -54.85
C PHE A 7 8.59 -22.07 -53.88
N PHE A 8 9.83 -21.76 -54.28
CA PHE A 8 10.80 -21.05 -53.43
C PHE A 8 10.63 -19.52 -53.49
N ILE A 9 10.09 -18.96 -54.56
CA ILE A 9 9.87 -17.52 -54.73
C ILE A 9 8.59 -17.09 -54.03
N THR A 10 7.56 -17.94 -53.93
CA THR A 10 6.32 -17.67 -53.15
C THR A 10 6.52 -17.79 -51.65
N LEU A 11 7.50 -18.55 -51.18
CA LEU A 11 7.80 -18.68 -49.73
C LEU A 11 8.66 -17.52 -49.19
N LEU A 12 9.42 -16.83 -50.06
CA LEU A 12 10.24 -15.67 -49.68
C LEU A 12 9.47 -14.33 -49.65
N LEU A 13 8.28 -14.28 -50.22
CA LEU A 13 7.39 -13.10 -50.18
C LEU A 13 6.44 -13.09 -48.97
N PHE A 14 6.40 -14.17 -48.16
CA PHE A 14 5.52 -14.26 -46.98
C PHE A 14 6.22 -13.96 -45.65
N ILE A 15 7.53 -13.63 -45.65
CA ILE A 15 8.31 -13.36 -44.41
C ILE A 15 8.58 -11.86 -44.20
N ALA A 16 8.03 -10.97 -44.99
CA ALA A 16 8.24 -9.52 -44.83
C ALA A 16 6.98 -8.74 -44.43
N SER A 17 6.03 -9.37 -43.75
CA SER A 17 5.01 -8.64 -42.99
C SER A 17 5.52 -8.42 -41.56
N VAL A 18 6.59 -7.65 -41.41
CA VAL A 18 6.89 -7.01 -40.14
C VAL A 18 5.72 -6.08 -39.88
N HIS A 19 4.82 -6.50 -38.97
CA HIS A 19 3.86 -5.60 -38.39
C HIS A 19 4.67 -4.51 -37.65
N MET A 20 4.95 -3.40 -38.33
CA MET A 20 5.22 -2.15 -37.61
C MET A 20 3.98 -1.88 -36.76
N ALA A 21 4.06 -2.23 -35.48
CA ALA A 21 3.09 -1.74 -34.51
C ALA A 21 3.11 -0.22 -34.69
N ALA A 22 2.04 0.35 -35.24
CA ALA A 22 1.90 1.79 -35.37
C ALA A 22 2.13 2.38 -33.96
N ALA A 23 3.17 3.20 -33.82
CA ALA A 23 3.42 3.91 -32.57
C ALA A 23 2.13 4.64 -32.21
N ALA A 24 1.60 4.37 -31.03
CA ALA A 24 0.36 5.01 -30.59
C ALA A 24 0.55 6.52 -30.69
N ASN A 25 -0.38 7.23 -31.34
CA ASN A 25 -0.33 8.68 -31.47
C ASN A 25 -0.25 9.30 -30.08
N ARG A 26 0.78 10.13 -29.87
CA ARG A 26 1.02 10.83 -28.61
C ARG A 26 0.93 12.32 -28.89
N THR A 27 -0.06 13.00 -28.33
CA THR A 27 -0.21 14.45 -28.48
C THR A 27 -0.24 15.10 -27.11
N ALA A 28 0.49 16.22 -26.96
CA ALA A 28 0.51 17.01 -25.75
C ALA A 28 0.10 18.47 -26.02
N LEU A 29 -0.71 19.03 -25.13
CA LEU A 29 -0.94 20.47 -25.04
C LEU A 29 -0.22 20.99 -23.78
N VAL A 30 0.74 21.87 -23.97
CA VAL A 30 1.59 22.44 -22.92
C VAL A 30 1.37 23.95 -22.87
N ILE A 31 0.96 24.46 -21.70
CA ILE A 31 0.67 25.90 -21.51
C ILE A 31 1.48 26.42 -20.32
N GLY A 32 2.20 27.53 -20.53
CA GLY A 32 2.93 28.27 -19.49
C GLY A 32 2.60 29.76 -19.52
N ASN A 33 1.96 30.27 -18.47
CA ASN A 33 1.57 31.65 -18.35
C ASN A 33 2.33 32.36 -17.20
N SER A 34 3.15 33.37 -17.52
CA SER A 34 3.97 34.12 -16.59
C SER A 34 3.64 35.62 -16.59
N ALA A 35 3.33 36.19 -17.78
CA ALA A 35 3.28 37.64 -18.00
C ALA A 35 1.90 38.25 -17.66
N TYR A 36 1.47 38.10 -16.44
CA TYR A 36 0.24 38.71 -15.93
C TYR A 36 0.45 40.22 -15.65
N LYS A 37 -0.54 41.04 -15.98
CA LYS A 37 -0.47 42.49 -15.79
C LYS A 37 -1.34 42.99 -14.63
N SER A 38 -2.44 42.30 -14.37
CA SER A 38 -3.42 42.68 -13.34
C SER A 38 -3.27 41.93 -12.02
N ILE A 39 -2.39 40.94 -11.99
CA ILE A 39 -2.00 40.14 -10.83
C ILE A 39 -0.50 39.92 -10.86
N ASP A 40 0.07 39.39 -9.77
CA ASP A 40 1.51 39.17 -9.65
C ASP A 40 2.02 38.28 -10.78
N PRO A 41 3.06 38.67 -11.52
CA PRO A 41 3.67 37.81 -12.54
C PRO A 41 4.38 36.63 -11.88
N LEU A 42 4.47 35.49 -12.62
CA LEU A 42 5.17 34.29 -12.18
C LEU A 42 6.51 34.18 -12.93
N GLN A 43 7.54 33.64 -12.24
CA GLN A 43 8.88 33.53 -12.83
C GLN A 43 9.05 32.30 -13.73
N ASN A 44 8.56 31.13 -13.30
CA ASN A 44 8.91 29.85 -13.86
C ASN A 44 7.97 29.25 -14.93
N PRO A 45 6.67 29.58 -15.03
CA PRO A 45 5.74 28.83 -15.89
C PRO A 45 6.11 28.77 -17.37
N VAL A 46 6.73 29.79 -17.93
CA VAL A 46 7.20 29.77 -19.33
C VAL A 46 8.39 28.87 -19.52
N ASN A 47 9.32 28.84 -18.56
CA ASN A 47 10.45 27.92 -18.55
C ASN A 47 9.97 26.47 -18.37
N ASP A 48 9.05 26.25 -17.42
CA ASP A 48 8.44 24.95 -17.15
C ASP A 48 7.78 24.37 -18.40
N ALA A 49 6.97 25.17 -19.08
CA ALA A 49 6.32 24.76 -20.31
C ALA A 49 7.32 24.49 -21.46
N THR A 50 8.39 25.25 -21.54
CA THR A 50 9.43 25.09 -22.56
C THR A 50 10.21 23.79 -22.33
N ASP A 51 10.61 23.53 -21.09
CA ASP A 51 11.37 22.34 -20.74
C ASP A 51 10.50 21.08 -20.80
N MET A 52 9.22 21.17 -20.39
CA MET A 52 8.23 20.10 -20.59
C MET A 52 8.02 19.76 -22.07
N LYS A 53 7.93 20.77 -22.95
CA LYS A 53 7.86 20.53 -24.41
C LYS A 53 9.06 19.73 -24.86
N ALA A 54 10.27 20.17 -24.53
CA ALA A 54 11.49 19.49 -24.97
C ALA A 54 11.56 18.02 -24.48
N ALA A 55 11.19 17.76 -23.23
CA ALA A 55 11.14 16.42 -22.66
C ALA A 55 10.08 15.54 -23.34
N LEU A 56 8.87 16.08 -23.57
CA LEU A 56 7.79 15.34 -24.23
C LEU A 56 8.09 15.03 -25.70
N GLU A 57 8.74 15.94 -26.42
CA GLU A 57 9.17 15.70 -27.81
C GLU A 57 10.19 14.55 -27.90
N LYS A 58 11.16 14.46 -26.97
CA LYS A 58 12.07 13.32 -26.87
C LYS A 58 11.32 12.00 -26.64
N LEU A 59 10.17 12.06 -25.94
CA LEU A 59 9.31 10.90 -25.69
C LEU A 59 8.32 10.60 -26.83
N GLY A 60 8.49 11.28 -27.98
CA GLY A 60 7.69 11.04 -29.18
C GLY A 60 6.30 11.66 -29.15
N PHE A 61 6.07 12.70 -28.34
CA PHE A 61 4.85 13.48 -28.40
C PHE A 61 4.90 14.55 -29.49
N GLU A 62 3.82 14.70 -30.20
CA GLU A 62 3.54 15.96 -30.93
C GLU A 62 3.08 17.01 -29.91
N VAL A 63 3.86 18.11 -29.75
CA VAL A 63 3.60 19.08 -28.68
C VAL A 63 3.03 20.38 -29.22
N ILE A 64 1.87 20.78 -28.73
CA ILE A 64 1.25 22.08 -28.94
C ILE A 64 1.64 22.99 -27.77
N LEU A 65 2.66 23.85 -27.95
CA LEU A 65 3.11 24.78 -26.93
C LEU A 65 2.35 26.11 -27.03
N ARG A 66 1.92 26.65 -25.88
CA ARG A 66 1.42 28.01 -25.74
C ARG A 66 2.04 28.68 -24.52
N THR A 67 2.71 29.78 -24.74
CA THR A 67 3.28 30.62 -23.68
C THR A 67 2.60 31.98 -23.66
N ASN A 68 2.36 32.50 -22.47
CA ASN A 68 1.67 33.80 -22.25
C ASN A 68 0.43 33.93 -23.13
N ALA A 69 -0.44 32.93 -23.05
CA ALA A 69 -1.61 32.86 -23.91
C ALA A 69 -2.84 33.50 -23.25
N ASP A 70 -3.54 34.31 -24.02
CA ASP A 70 -4.88 34.82 -23.69
C ASP A 70 -5.94 33.70 -23.81
N ARG A 71 -7.17 34.01 -23.39
CA ARG A 71 -8.29 33.05 -23.39
C ARG A 71 -8.59 32.51 -24.78
N SER A 72 -8.53 33.32 -25.82
CA SER A 72 -8.82 32.89 -27.21
C SER A 72 -7.77 31.93 -27.73
N ARG A 73 -6.48 32.20 -27.49
CA ARG A 73 -5.37 31.36 -27.87
C ARG A 73 -5.39 30.02 -27.14
N ILE A 74 -5.77 30.00 -25.84
CA ILE A 74 -5.92 28.76 -25.07
C ILE A 74 -7.09 27.94 -25.62
N ARG A 75 -8.27 28.53 -25.84
CA ARG A 75 -9.44 27.85 -26.39
C ARG A 75 -9.15 27.23 -27.76
N ASN A 76 -8.49 27.95 -28.65
CA ASN A 76 -8.10 27.44 -29.96
C ASN A 76 -7.11 26.28 -29.83
N ALA A 77 -6.13 26.37 -28.92
CA ALA A 77 -5.18 25.30 -28.68
C ALA A 77 -5.86 24.02 -28.13
N VAL A 78 -6.81 24.15 -27.21
CA VAL A 78 -7.59 23.00 -26.69
C VAL A 78 -8.42 22.35 -27.80
N ARG A 79 -9.02 23.14 -28.72
CA ARG A 79 -9.75 22.60 -29.86
C ARG A 79 -8.81 21.80 -30.79
N ILE A 80 -7.66 22.38 -31.18
CA ILE A 80 -6.67 21.68 -32.02
C ILE A 80 -6.18 20.41 -31.33
N PHE A 81 -5.91 20.47 -30.03
CA PHE A 81 -5.51 19.33 -29.23
C PHE A 81 -6.59 18.25 -29.21
N GLY A 82 -7.84 18.61 -28.93
CA GLY A 82 -8.99 17.69 -28.95
C GLY A 82 -9.14 16.96 -30.28
N ASP A 83 -9.04 17.69 -31.42
CA ASP A 83 -9.11 17.08 -32.75
C ASP A 83 -7.97 16.08 -33.02
N LYS A 84 -6.75 16.38 -32.55
CA LYS A 84 -5.59 15.50 -32.72
C LYS A 84 -5.69 14.22 -31.89
N ILE A 85 -6.17 14.31 -30.64
CA ILE A 85 -6.28 13.15 -29.78
C ILE A 85 -7.45 12.20 -30.16
N LYS A 86 -8.45 12.66 -30.93
CA LYS A 86 -9.53 11.80 -31.51
C LYS A 86 -9.00 10.69 -32.41
N GLN A 87 -7.75 10.76 -32.86
CA GLN A 87 -7.10 9.71 -33.64
C GLN A 87 -6.64 8.51 -32.79
N GLY A 88 -6.92 8.55 -31.50
CA GLY A 88 -6.54 7.54 -30.51
C GLY A 88 -5.12 7.74 -29.96
N GLY A 89 -4.75 6.95 -28.96
CA GLY A 89 -3.43 7.00 -28.35
C GLY A 89 -3.41 7.63 -26.97
N VAL A 90 -2.47 8.55 -26.72
CA VAL A 90 -2.27 9.21 -25.43
C VAL A 90 -2.38 10.72 -25.58
N GLY A 91 -3.30 11.31 -24.81
CA GLY A 91 -3.41 12.75 -24.66
C GLY A 91 -2.76 13.23 -23.36
N LEU A 92 -1.85 14.22 -23.42
CA LEU A 92 -1.26 14.84 -22.25
C LEU A 92 -1.57 16.33 -22.24
N PHE A 93 -2.13 16.82 -21.14
CA PHE A 93 -2.32 18.25 -20.88
C PHE A 93 -1.43 18.67 -19.71
N TYR A 94 -0.61 19.69 -19.92
CA TYR A 94 0.22 20.32 -18.89
C TYR A 94 -0.09 21.81 -18.81
N TYR A 95 -0.32 22.31 -17.60
CA TYR A 95 -0.54 23.72 -17.34
C TYR A 95 0.33 24.21 -16.18
N ALA A 96 1.12 25.25 -16.43
CA ALA A 96 1.82 26.04 -15.41
C ALA A 96 1.34 27.50 -15.46
N GLY A 97 0.93 28.06 -14.30
CA GLY A 97 0.40 29.40 -14.22
C GLY A 97 -0.55 29.61 -13.04
N HIS A 98 -1.23 30.75 -12.99
CA HIS A 98 -2.25 30.96 -11.98
C HIS A 98 -3.49 30.11 -12.23
N GLY A 99 -3.93 29.41 -11.17
CA GLY A 99 -5.19 28.70 -11.13
C GLY A 99 -6.04 29.22 -9.97
N VAL A 100 -7.34 29.30 -10.15
CA VAL A 100 -8.26 29.74 -9.11
C VAL A 100 -9.51 28.88 -9.09
N GLN A 101 -10.06 28.70 -7.89
CA GLN A 101 -11.32 28.01 -7.68
C GLN A 101 -12.41 29.04 -7.34
N VAL A 102 -13.56 28.90 -7.99
CA VAL A 102 -14.78 29.65 -7.69
C VAL A 102 -15.93 28.66 -7.57
N ASP A 103 -16.59 28.63 -6.41
CA ASP A 103 -17.73 27.75 -6.11
C ASP A 103 -17.51 26.28 -6.53
N GLY A 104 -16.32 25.72 -6.22
CA GLY A 104 -15.97 24.35 -6.57
C GLY A 104 -15.48 24.14 -8.00
N THR A 105 -15.56 25.17 -8.86
CA THR A 105 -15.11 25.10 -10.26
C THR A 105 -13.69 25.65 -10.40
N ASN A 106 -12.81 24.89 -11.03
CA ASN A 106 -11.42 25.28 -11.30
C ASN A 106 -11.30 26.06 -12.62
N PHE A 107 -10.56 27.15 -12.58
CA PHE A 107 -10.25 27.99 -13.72
C PHE A 107 -8.74 28.17 -13.91
N MET A 108 -8.29 28.07 -15.14
CA MET A 108 -7.00 28.62 -15.58
C MET A 108 -7.16 30.11 -15.78
N VAL A 109 -6.15 30.87 -15.35
CA VAL A 109 -6.13 32.31 -15.57
C VAL A 109 -5.31 32.63 -16.83
N PRO A 110 -5.94 33.12 -17.91
CA PRO A 110 -5.23 33.57 -19.10
C PRO A 110 -4.42 34.83 -18.82
N VAL A 111 -3.43 35.17 -19.67
CA VAL A 111 -2.83 36.50 -19.62
C VAL A 111 -3.77 37.52 -20.25
N GLY A 112 -3.62 38.79 -19.86
CA GLY A 112 -4.40 39.90 -20.43
C GLY A 112 -5.81 40.07 -19.85
N VAL A 113 -6.17 39.31 -18.79
CA VAL A 113 -7.44 39.46 -18.07
C VAL A 113 -7.37 40.59 -17.04
N ASP A 114 -8.47 41.28 -16.82
CA ASP A 114 -8.65 42.29 -15.75
C ASP A 114 -9.76 41.81 -14.79
N ILE A 115 -9.34 41.04 -13.78
CA ILE A 115 -10.24 40.41 -12.83
C ILE A 115 -10.23 41.19 -11.52
N LYS A 116 -11.34 41.88 -11.25
CA LYS A 116 -11.54 42.67 -10.02
C LYS A 116 -12.55 42.04 -9.07
N ARG A 117 -13.45 41.20 -9.58
CA ARG A 117 -14.56 40.63 -8.83
C ARG A 117 -14.69 39.15 -9.16
N LYS A 118 -15.33 38.38 -8.26
CA LYS A 118 -15.52 36.95 -8.40
C LYS A 118 -16.15 36.53 -9.73
N TYR A 119 -17.14 37.27 -10.21
CA TYR A 119 -17.81 36.93 -11.47
C TYR A 119 -16.96 37.24 -12.71
N ASP A 120 -15.97 38.12 -12.63
CA ASP A 120 -15.05 38.40 -13.75
C ASP A 120 -14.24 37.13 -14.10
N ILE A 121 -13.99 36.23 -13.12
CA ILE A 121 -13.26 34.95 -13.38
C ILE A 121 -14.10 33.97 -14.18
N GLU A 122 -15.42 33.96 -14.01
CA GLU A 122 -16.32 33.10 -14.79
C GLU A 122 -16.38 33.57 -16.25
N ASP A 123 -16.30 34.86 -16.49
CA ASP A 123 -16.33 35.46 -17.81
C ASP A 123 -14.96 35.42 -18.52
N GLN A 124 -13.88 35.78 -17.83
CA GLN A 124 -12.55 35.95 -18.43
C GLN A 124 -11.64 34.74 -18.26
N GLY A 125 -11.83 33.93 -17.21
CA GLY A 125 -11.10 32.68 -16.98
C GLY A 125 -11.48 31.58 -17.96
N LEU A 126 -10.74 30.49 -17.96
CA LEU A 126 -11.08 29.26 -18.70
C LEU A 126 -11.30 28.12 -17.74
N LYS A 127 -12.52 27.54 -17.72
CA LYS A 127 -12.86 26.37 -16.89
C LYS A 127 -11.97 25.20 -17.27
N MET A 128 -11.36 24.52 -16.27
CA MET A 128 -10.60 23.29 -16.48
C MET A 128 -11.43 22.19 -17.13
N MET A 129 -12.73 22.15 -16.83
CA MET A 129 -13.66 21.22 -17.44
C MET A 129 -13.75 21.33 -18.98
N TYR A 130 -13.34 22.47 -19.55
CA TYR A 130 -13.26 22.63 -21.00
C TYR A 130 -12.18 21.73 -21.64
N VAL A 131 -11.06 21.57 -20.95
CA VAL A 131 -9.98 20.66 -21.36
C VAL A 131 -10.38 19.20 -21.13
N LEU A 132 -10.90 18.91 -19.94
CA LEU A 132 -11.35 17.56 -19.59
C LEU A 132 -12.42 17.05 -20.55
N GLY A 133 -13.42 17.88 -20.90
CA GLY A 133 -14.46 17.56 -21.85
C GLY A 133 -13.91 17.24 -23.25
N ALA A 134 -12.93 18.02 -23.73
CA ALA A 134 -12.29 17.72 -25.01
C ALA A 134 -11.51 16.39 -25.00
N MET A 135 -10.89 16.04 -23.86
CA MET A 135 -10.16 14.76 -23.70
C MET A 135 -11.13 13.58 -23.55
N GLU A 136 -12.24 13.77 -22.84
CA GLU A 136 -13.28 12.75 -22.68
C GLU A 136 -13.98 12.46 -24.00
N GLU A 137 -14.36 13.49 -24.77
CA GLU A 137 -14.98 13.35 -26.08
C GLU A 137 -14.08 12.62 -27.09
N ALA A 138 -12.76 12.75 -26.93
CA ALA A 138 -11.78 12.11 -27.81
C ALA A 138 -11.73 10.57 -27.65
N ASN A 139 -12.18 10.04 -26.51
CA ASN A 139 -12.21 8.60 -26.21
C ASN A 139 -10.87 7.87 -26.43
N ASN A 140 -9.76 8.49 -26.05
CA ASN A 140 -8.42 7.89 -26.19
C ASN A 140 -8.15 6.87 -25.07
N LYS A 141 -7.07 6.09 -25.28
CA LYS A 141 -6.66 5.04 -24.34
C LYS A 141 -6.23 5.57 -22.97
N LEU A 142 -5.59 6.75 -22.95
CA LEU A 142 -5.07 7.35 -21.73
C LEU A 142 -5.05 8.87 -21.85
N ASN A 143 -5.61 9.54 -20.83
CA ASN A 143 -5.53 10.98 -20.64
C ASN A 143 -4.70 11.30 -19.40
N ILE A 144 -3.69 12.14 -19.54
CA ILE A 144 -2.81 12.61 -18.47
C ILE A 144 -2.97 14.12 -18.33
N ILE A 145 -3.39 14.59 -17.17
CA ILE A 145 -3.58 16.00 -16.87
C ILE A 145 -2.63 16.37 -15.73
N ILE A 146 -1.76 17.35 -15.97
CA ILE A 146 -0.76 17.80 -14.99
C ILE A 146 -0.96 19.30 -14.75
N LEU A 147 -1.25 19.66 -13.49
CA LEU A 147 -1.58 21.01 -13.08
C LEU A 147 -0.52 21.54 -12.12
N ASP A 148 0.48 22.22 -12.66
CA ASP A 148 1.47 22.98 -11.89
C ASP A 148 1.02 24.44 -11.75
N ALA A 149 -0.09 24.62 -11.05
CA ALA A 149 -0.71 25.92 -10.84
C ALA A 149 -0.58 26.33 -9.37
N CYS A 150 -0.13 27.60 -9.15
CA CYS A 150 -0.14 28.21 -7.82
C CYS A 150 -1.56 28.24 -7.27
N ARG A 151 -1.69 27.89 -6.00
CA ARG A 151 -3.00 27.74 -5.33
C ARG A 151 -3.32 28.89 -4.37
N ASP A 152 -2.52 29.96 -4.35
CA ASP A 152 -2.95 31.21 -3.75
C ASP A 152 -3.93 31.89 -4.70
N ASN A 153 -5.08 32.25 -4.17
CA ASN A 153 -5.99 33.12 -4.92
C ASN A 153 -5.27 34.45 -5.19
N PRO A 154 -4.86 34.72 -6.43
CA PRO A 154 -4.14 35.95 -6.75
C PRO A 154 -5.01 37.21 -6.58
N PHE A 155 -6.32 37.03 -6.33
CA PHE A 155 -7.28 38.12 -6.20
C PHE A 155 -7.62 38.34 -4.73
N ARG A 156 -6.91 39.27 -4.07
CA ARG A 156 -7.07 39.62 -2.64
C ARG A 156 -8.48 40.06 -2.26
N SER A 157 -9.27 40.54 -3.24
CA SER A 157 -10.65 41.02 -3.06
C SER A 157 -11.70 39.91 -2.88
N PHE A 158 -11.34 38.64 -3.07
CA PHE A 158 -12.27 37.48 -2.99
C PHE A 158 -12.34 36.87 -1.59
N SER A 159 -11.94 37.57 -0.55
CA SER A 159 -11.94 37.09 0.86
C SER A 159 -13.35 37.07 1.47
N GLY A 160 -14.28 36.29 0.87
CA GLY A 160 -15.62 36.00 1.37
C GLY A 160 -15.78 34.51 1.73
N ARG A 161 -16.78 34.17 2.56
CA ARG A 161 -17.16 32.79 2.86
C ARG A 161 -17.51 32.03 1.56
N GLY A 162 -16.57 31.30 0.97
CA GLY A 162 -16.77 30.54 -0.29
C GLY A 162 -15.58 30.56 -1.25
N SER A 163 -14.55 31.36 -1.03
CA SER A 163 -13.29 31.28 -1.76
C SER A 163 -12.34 30.33 -1.00
N ALA A 164 -12.41 29.03 -1.27
CA ALA A 164 -11.42 28.10 -0.75
C ALA A 164 -10.07 28.41 -1.39
N ARG A 165 -8.99 28.36 -0.60
CA ARG A 165 -7.62 28.47 -1.10
C ARG A 165 -7.31 27.28 -1.99
N GLY A 166 -6.78 27.51 -3.20
CA GLY A 166 -6.31 26.45 -4.09
C GLY A 166 -7.32 25.93 -5.08
N LEU A 167 -6.88 25.03 -5.98
CA LEU A 167 -7.77 24.32 -6.90
C LEU A 167 -8.62 23.29 -6.13
N ALA A 168 -9.89 23.14 -6.51
CA ALA A 168 -10.75 22.09 -6.02
C ALA A 168 -10.29 20.73 -6.55
N ARG A 169 -10.61 19.67 -5.80
CA ARG A 169 -10.51 18.32 -6.32
C ARG A 169 -11.44 18.16 -7.53
N MET A 170 -10.91 17.61 -8.61
CA MET A 170 -11.71 17.13 -9.74
C MET A 170 -11.62 15.60 -9.77
N ASP A 171 -12.74 14.95 -10.00
CA ASP A 171 -12.74 13.52 -10.25
C ASP A 171 -12.24 13.26 -11.68
N ALA A 172 -11.32 12.32 -11.81
CA ALA A 172 -10.77 11.97 -13.11
C ALA A 172 -11.83 11.22 -13.94
N PRO A 173 -12.11 11.62 -15.20
CA PRO A 173 -12.91 10.83 -16.11
C PRO A 173 -12.32 9.44 -16.34
N THR A 174 -13.12 8.49 -16.85
CA THR A 174 -12.64 7.14 -17.17
C THR A 174 -11.43 7.18 -18.09
N GLY A 175 -10.39 6.39 -17.79
CA GLY A 175 -9.14 6.38 -18.55
C GLY A 175 -8.25 7.60 -18.34
N SER A 176 -8.43 8.36 -17.21
CA SER A 176 -7.69 9.59 -16.97
C SER A 176 -6.93 9.58 -15.65
N ILE A 177 -5.81 10.32 -15.63
CA ILE A 177 -5.00 10.62 -14.44
C ILE A 177 -4.86 12.14 -14.34
N ILE A 178 -5.22 12.73 -13.20
CA ILE A 178 -5.04 14.14 -12.90
C ILE A 178 -4.01 14.28 -11.78
N ALA A 179 -2.89 14.92 -12.08
CA ALA A 179 -1.84 15.21 -11.11
C ALA A 179 -1.82 16.71 -10.79
N TYR A 180 -1.73 17.02 -9.52
CA TYR A 180 -1.66 18.40 -9.00
C TYR A 180 -0.32 18.61 -8.29
N ALA A 181 0.31 19.74 -8.54
CA ALA A 181 1.56 20.10 -7.87
C ALA A 181 1.45 20.16 -6.35
N THR A 182 0.25 20.38 -5.80
CA THR A 182 0.02 20.37 -4.34
C THR A 182 -1.40 19.95 -3.98
N ALA A 183 -1.60 19.48 -2.75
CA ALA A 183 -2.90 19.03 -2.23
C ALA A 183 -3.92 20.20 -2.15
N PRO A 184 -5.23 19.94 -2.17
CA PRO A 184 -6.25 20.96 -2.01
C PRO A 184 -6.01 21.83 -0.77
N GLY A 185 -6.04 23.18 -0.94
CA GLY A 185 -5.85 24.14 0.15
C GLY A 185 -4.40 24.46 0.54
N ARG A 186 -3.38 23.88 -0.13
CA ARG A 186 -1.96 24.17 0.13
C ARG A 186 -1.31 24.98 -1.00
N LYS A 187 -0.16 25.63 -0.71
CA LYS A 187 0.62 26.41 -1.67
C LYS A 187 1.57 25.51 -2.46
N ALA A 188 1.78 25.80 -3.75
CA ALA A 188 2.90 25.31 -4.51
C ALA A 188 4.06 26.31 -4.40
N ALA A 189 5.27 25.83 -4.17
CA ALA A 189 6.47 26.67 -4.14
C ALA A 189 6.97 26.90 -5.57
N ASP A 190 7.25 28.17 -5.91
CA ASP A 190 7.83 28.54 -7.21
C ASP A 190 9.25 28.01 -7.42
N GLY A 191 9.92 27.54 -6.33
CA GLY A 191 11.31 27.11 -6.39
C GLY A 191 12.30 28.27 -6.55
N VAL A 192 13.58 27.98 -6.31
CA VAL A 192 14.69 28.96 -6.46
C VAL A 192 15.48 28.76 -7.76
N GLY A 193 15.05 27.85 -8.64
CA GLY A 193 15.74 27.47 -9.88
C GLY A 193 15.05 27.98 -11.15
N ARG A 194 15.46 27.44 -12.29
CA ARG A 194 14.87 27.71 -13.61
C ARG A 194 13.42 27.24 -13.71
N ASN A 195 13.10 26.13 -13.02
CA ASN A 195 11.78 25.52 -13.02
C ASN A 195 11.13 25.61 -11.63
N GLY A 196 9.80 25.60 -11.62
CA GLY A 196 9.01 25.38 -10.40
C GLY A 196 9.36 24.05 -9.72
N THR A 197 9.21 23.98 -8.38
CA THR A 197 9.64 22.80 -7.60
C THR A 197 9.02 21.51 -8.12
N TYR A 198 7.74 21.51 -8.44
CA TYR A 198 7.05 20.33 -8.95
C TYR A 198 7.57 19.92 -10.33
N THR A 199 7.65 20.87 -11.28
CA THR A 199 8.11 20.60 -12.65
C THR A 199 9.57 20.17 -12.68
N ALA A 200 10.43 20.73 -11.82
CA ALA A 200 11.84 20.28 -11.71
C ALA A 200 11.96 18.78 -11.34
N GLN A 201 11.12 18.28 -10.42
CA GLN A 201 11.13 16.86 -10.07
C GLN A 201 10.40 16.02 -11.12
N LEU A 202 9.35 16.52 -11.74
CA LEU A 202 8.64 15.83 -12.82
C LEU A 202 9.57 15.56 -14.01
N LEU A 203 10.33 16.56 -14.46
CA LEU A 203 11.29 16.42 -15.57
C LEU A 203 12.36 15.36 -15.31
N LYS A 204 12.82 15.19 -14.06
CA LYS A 204 13.77 14.13 -13.68
C LYS A 204 13.18 12.74 -13.84
N ASN A 205 11.89 12.58 -13.54
CA ASN A 205 11.22 11.28 -13.53
C ASN A 205 10.56 10.95 -14.88
N LEU A 206 10.29 11.95 -15.73
CA LEU A 206 9.53 11.81 -16.96
C LEU A 206 10.21 10.89 -17.99
N GLU A 207 11.53 10.98 -18.10
CA GLU A 207 12.35 10.19 -19.05
C GLU A 207 12.75 8.82 -18.45
N ASN A 208 12.31 8.48 -17.24
CA ASN A 208 12.66 7.19 -16.62
C ASN A 208 11.90 6.03 -17.27
N PRO A 209 12.58 5.11 -17.99
CA PRO A 209 11.93 4.07 -18.78
C PRO A 209 11.31 2.96 -17.92
N VAL A 210 11.68 2.86 -16.63
CA VAL A 210 11.18 1.81 -15.72
C VAL A 210 9.91 2.20 -14.96
N LEU A 211 9.52 3.48 -15.00
CA LEU A 211 8.34 3.97 -14.30
C LEU A 211 7.13 4.05 -15.24
N SER A 212 6.03 3.41 -14.88
CA SER A 212 4.73 3.73 -15.48
C SER A 212 4.31 5.16 -15.14
N VAL A 213 3.37 5.72 -15.88
CA VAL A 213 2.85 7.09 -15.63
C VAL A 213 2.42 7.28 -14.17
N GLN A 214 1.71 6.33 -13.59
CA GLN A 214 1.29 6.40 -12.18
C GLN A 214 2.48 6.34 -11.22
N GLU A 215 3.43 5.44 -11.47
CA GLU A 215 4.65 5.33 -10.66
C GLU A 215 5.53 6.57 -10.79
N MET A 216 5.65 7.13 -11.99
CA MET A 216 6.38 8.37 -12.27
C MET A 216 5.78 9.57 -11.53
N LEU A 217 4.45 9.73 -11.56
CA LEU A 217 3.78 10.81 -10.85
C LEU A 217 3.87 10.63 -9.33
N ASN A 218 3.78 9.40 -8.81
CA ASN A 218 4.00 9.11 -7.39
C ASN A 218 5.43 9.41 -6.97
N GLN A 219 6.44 8.99 -7.76
CA GLN A 219 7.84 9.28 -7.47
C GLN A 219 8.11 10.78 -7.47
N THR A 220 7.55 11.50 -8.46
CA THR A 220 7.60 12.98 -8.51
C THR A 220 7.02 13.60 -7.23
N GLY A 221 5.88 13.09 -6.76
CA GLY A 221 5.27 13.54 -5.51
C GLY A 221 6.18 13.35 -4.30
N LEU A 222 6.81 12.18 -4.16
CA LEU A 222 7.77 11.90 -3.09
C LEU A 222 9.01 12.82 -3.15
N ASP A 223 9.52 13.08 -4.35
CA ASP A 223 10.69 13.94 -4.54
C ASP A 223 10.39 15.41 -4.23
N VAL A 224 9.18 15.89 -4.57
CA VAL A 224 8.71 17.22 -4.17
C VAL A 224 8.57 17.33 -2.65
N MET A 225 7.97 16.34 -2.00
CA MET A 225 7.84 16.32 -0.53
C MET A 225 9.22 16.38 0.15
N ARG A 226 10.20 15.61 -0.33
CA ARG A 226 11.58 15.66 0.17
C ARG A 226 12.24 17.01 -0.07
N ALA A 227 12.10 17.57 -1.28
CA ALA A 227 12.70 18.86 -1.63
C ALA A 227 12.12 20.06 -0.86
N THR A 228 10.91 19.91 -0.32
CA THR A 228 10.19 20.98 0.42
C THR A 228 9.99 20.65 1.90
N ASN A 229 10.66 19.65 2.46
CA ASN A 229 10.47 19.19 3.84
C ASN A 229 8.99 18.97 4.21
N ASN A 230 8.21 18.40 3.26
CA ASN A 230 6.76 18.16 3.34
C ASN A 230 5.87 19.41 3.33
N ASP A 231 6.39 20.60 3.03
CA ASP A 231 5.58 21.83 2.90
C ASP A 231 4.68 21.77 1.66
N GLN A 232 5.16 21.13 0.58
CA GLN A 232 4.39 20.90 -0.64
C GLN A 232 4.11 19.39 -0.78
N VAL A 233 2.83 19.03 -0.79
CA VAL A 233 2.37 17.64 -0.93
C VAL A 233 1.56 17.50 -2.21
N PRO A 234 2.11 16.96 -3.30
CA PRO A 234 1.39 16.69 -4.53
C PRO A 234 0.22 15.74 -4.34
N TRP A 235 -0.76 15.83 -5.23
CA TRP A 235 -1.98 15.04 -5.17
C TRP A 235 -2.29 14.43 -6.54
N ILE A 236 -2.83 13.19 -6.54
CA ILE A 236 -3.23 12.48 -7.76
C ILE A 236 -4.69 12.02 -7.61
N SER A 237 -5.50 12.26 -8.64
CA SER A 237 -6.82 11.66 -8.84
C SER A 237 -6.76 10.79 -10.10
N SER A 238 -7.16 9.53 -10.01
CA SER A 238 -7.07 8.60 -11.14
C SER A 238 -8.24 7.63 -11.13
N THR A 239 -8.79 7.34 -12.30
CA THR A 239 -9.58 6.14 -12.55
C THR A 239 -8.65 4.95 -12.84
N PRO A 240 -9.13 3.69 -12.84
CA PRO A 240 -8.33 2.57 -13.30
C PRO A 240 -7.85 2.79 -14.74
N VAL A 241 -6.53 2.73 -14.94
CA VAL A 241 -5.88 2.81 -16.26
C VAL A 241 -4.88 1.67 -16.40
N GLU A 242 -4.69 1.18 -17.63
CA GLU A 242 -3.63 0.22 -17.90
C GLU A 242 -2.24 0.82 -17.64
N LYS A 243 -1.27 -0.04 -17.31
CA LYS A 243 0.12 0.41 -17.19
C LYS A 243 0.61 0.97 -18.51
N TYR A 244 0.98 2.24 -18.50
CA TYR A 244 1.54 2.93 -19.65
C TYR A 244 2.87 3.60 -19.29
N PHE A 245 3.83 3.54 -20.22
CA PHE A 245 5.19 4.04 -20.05
C PHE A 245 5.48 5.12 -21.08
N LEU A 246 5.88 6.30 -20.63
CA LEU A 246 6.18 7.42 -21.52
C LEU A 246 7.51 7.21 -22.24
N ALA A 247 8.54 6.79 -21.55
CA ALA A 247 9.88 6.55 -22.06
C ALA A 247 10.05 5.13 -22.64
N GLY A 248 9.19 4.75 -23.56
CA GLY A 248 9.28 3.56 -24.43
C GLY A 248 9.61 2.22 -23.74
N GLY A 249 8.61 1.35 -23.59
CA GLY A 249 8.84 -0.04 -23.20
C GLY A 249 9.11 -0.91 -24.43
N THR A 250 10.36 -1.07 -24.86
CA THR A 250 10.72 -2.16 -25.79
C THR A 250 10.79 -3.48 -25.04
N LYS A 251 10.66 -4.63 -25.75
CA LYS A 251 10.82 -5.96 -25.14
C LYS A 251 12.16 -6.13 -24.42
N GLU A 252 13.21 -5.42 -24.85
CA GLU A 252 14.52 -5.40 -24.20
C GLU A 252 14.49 -4.65 -22.87
N VAL A 253 13.83 -3.48 -22.81
CA VAL A 253 13.59 -2.74 -21.54
C VAL A 253 12.69 -3.54 -20.61
N GLU A 254 11.79 -4.37 -21.12
CA GLU A 254 10.96 -5.26 -20.31
C GLU A 254 11.74 -6.46 -19.75
N SER A 255 12.78 -6.93 -20.47
CA SER A 255 13.72 -7.92 -19.96
C SER A 255 14.72 -7.32 -18.95
N GLU A 256 15.20 -6.10 -19.16
CA GLU A 256 16.00 -5.36 -18.20
C GLU A 256 15.18 -4.91 -16.96
N ARG A 257 13.90 -4.58 -17.15
CA ARG A 257 12.96 -4.35 -16.05
C ARG A 257 12.77 -5.56 -15.16
N LYS A 258 12.69 -6.78 -15.74
CA LYS A 258 12.67 -8.03 -14.95
C LYS A 258 13.97 -8.27 -14.21
N ALA A 259 15.08 -7.66 -14.66
CA ALA A 259 16.40 -7.78 -14.02
C ALA A 259 16.68 -6.65 -13.00
N ILE A 260 16.07 -5.47 -13.12
CA ILE A 260 16.41 -4.26 -12.33
C ILE A 260 15.27 -3.82 -11.39
N ALA A 261 14.01 -3.99 -11.76
CA ALA A 261 12.92 -3.78 -10.82
C ALA A 261 12.74 -5.07 -10.01
N PRO A 262 12.77 -5.03 -8.67
CA PRO A 262 12.21 -6.14 -7.93
C PRO A 262 10.77 -6.28 -8.40
N ALA A 263 10.48 -7.38 -9.11
CA ALA A 263 9.14 -7.70 -9.55
C ALA A 263 8.21 -7.50 -8.35
N ILE A 264 7.09 -6.76 -8.53
CA ILE A 264 6.04 -6.80 -7.51
C ILE A 264 5.69 -8.27 -7.41
N PRO A 265 5.94 -8.90 -6.27
CA PRO A 265 5.70 -10.32 -6.16
C PRO A 265 4.25 -10.63 -6.52
N SER A 266 4.04 -11.70 -7.25
CA SER A 266 2.71 -12.21 -7.55
C SER A 266 2.11 -12.85 -6.29
N PRO A 267 0.79 -12.90 -6.14
CA PRO A 267 0.19 -13.67 -5.06
C PRO A 267 0.77 -15.10 -5.04
N LYS A 268 1.26 -15.54 -3.85
CA LYS A 268 1.95 -16.82 -3.61
C LYS A 268 3.40 -16.93 -4.11
N ASP A 269 4.01 -15.88 -4.64
CA ASP A 269 5.47 -15.88 -4.78
C ASP A 269 6.10 -16.13 -3.41
N THR A 270 7.19 -16.89 -3.39
CA THR A 270 7.90 -17.24 -2.16
C THR A 270 9.32 -16.73 -2.21
N TRP A 271 9.82 -16.32 -1.05
CA TRP A 271 11.20 -15.94 -0.84
C TRP A 271 11.73 -16.63 0.41
N LYS A 272 12.99 -17.04 0.39
CA LYS A 272 13.64 -17.70 1.53
C LYS A 272 14.76 -16.83 2.05
N ASP A 273 14.73 -16.54 3.35
CA ASP A 273 15.80 -15.85 4.04
C ASP A 273 17.07 -16.70 4.07
N PRO A 274 18.22 -16.18 3.59
CA PRO A 274 19.46 -16.95 3.50
C PRO A 274 20.13 -17.24 4.86
N VAL A 275 19.76 -16.50 5.92
CA VAL A 275 20.39 -16.63 7.25
C VAL A 275 19.71 -17.72 8.08
N THR A 276 18.40 -17.66 8.22
CA THR A 276 17.62 -18.57 9.05
C THR A 276 16.94 -19.68 8.27
N GLY A 277 16.88 -19.53 6.94
CA GLY A 277 16.10 -20.43 6.09
C GLY A 277 14.58 -20.23 6.19
N MET A 278 14.12 -19.18 6.84
CA MET A 278 12.70 -18.85 6.95
C MET A 278 12.09 -18.56 5.59
N GLU A 279 10.93 -19.13 5.31
CA GLU A 279 10.21 -18.92 4.07
C GLU A 279 9.12 -17.86 4.23
N PHE A 280 9.05 -16.96 3.25
CA PHE A 280 8.05 -15.90 3.16
C PHE A 280 7.19 -16.10 1.93
N VAL A 281 5.94 -15.68 2.01
CA VAL A 281 5.00 -15.61 0.89
C VAL A 281 4.53 -14.18 0.71
N TRP A 282 4.34 -13.77 -0.54
CA TRP A 282 3.81 -12.45 -0.83
C TRP A 282 2.31 -12.38 -0.58
N VAL A 283 1.90 -11.52 0.35
CA VAL A 283 0.51 -11.15 0.59
C VAL A 283 0.21 -9.90 -0.24
N PRO A 284 -0.71 -9.97 -1.22
CA PRO A 284 -1.01 -8.84 -2.10
C PRO A 284 -1.69 -7.70 -1.34
N LYS A 285 -1.55 -6.47 -1.84
CA LYS A 285 -2.32 -5.34 -1.32
C LYS A 285 -3.82 -5.59 -1.44
N GLY A 286 -4.58 -5.11 -0.47
CA GLY A 286 -6.04 -5.22 -0.53
C GLY A 286 -6.75 -4.56 0.63
N CYS A 287 -8.08 -4.50 0.52
CA CYS A 287 -8.94 -3.96 1.57
C CYS A 287 -9.86 -5.05 2.10
N PHE A 288 -10.18 -5.00 3.37
CA PHE A 288 -11.04 -5.96 4.05
C PHE A 288 -11.83 -5.30 5.19
N ARG A 289 -12.78 -6.02 5.74
CA ARG A 289 -13.54 -5.58 6.92
C ARG A 289 -12.85 -6.10 8.18
N MET A 290 -12.08 -5.25 8.86
CA MET A 290 -11.41 -5.56 10.13
C MET A 290 -12.40 -5.51 11.28
N GLY A 291 -12.26 -6.45 12.23
CA GLY A 291 -13.16 -6.60 13.39
C GLY A 291 -14.22 -7.68 13.19
N GLN A 292 -15.03 -7.89 14.22
CA GLN A 292 -16.07 -8.91 14.25
C GLN A 292 -17.34 -8.51 13.47
N SER A 293 -17.96 -9.48 12.81
CA SER A 293 -19.25 -9.31 12.15
C SER A 293 -20.42 -9.37 13.15
N LYS A 294 -21.62 -8.95 12.71
CA LYS A 294 -22.85 -9.12 13.52
C LYS A 294 -23.10 -10.59 13.87
N ALA A 295 -22.83 -11.51 12.96
CA ALA A 295 -22.99 -12.95 13.18
C ALA A 295 -22.00 -13.48 14.23
N GLU A 296 -20.72 -13.03 14.18
CA GLU A 296 -19.71 -13.36 15.19
C GLU A 296 -20.12 -12.85 16.58
N LYS A 297 -20.62 -11.61 16.65
CA LYS A 297 -21.14 -11.04 17.91
C LYS A 297 -22.27 -11.90 18.49
N GLN A 298 -23.23 -12.30 17.67
CA GLN A 298 -24.35 -13.15 18.12
C GLN A 298 -23.85 -14.51 18.60
N TYR A 299 -22.92 -15.12 17.86
CA TYR A 299 -22.27 -16.36 18.24
C TYR A 299 -21.58 -16.24 19.60
N LEU A 300 -20.76 -15.20 19.80
CA LEU A 300 -20.03 -14.99 21.06
C LEU A 300 -20.95 -14.75 22.25
N ILE A 301 -22.01 -13.97 22.07
CA ILE A 301 -23.02 -13.73 23.12
C ILE A 301 -23.74 -15.04 23.48
N LYS A 302 -24.05 -15.88 22.50
CA LYS A 302 -24.67 -17.20 22.73
C LYS A 302 -23.74 -18.15 23.50
N GLU A 303 -22.46 -18.19 23.12
CA GLU A 303 -21.49 -19.12 23.70
C GLU A 303 -20.92 -18.66 25.07
N ALA A 304 -20.77 -17.36 25.29
CA ALA A 304 -20.08 -16.82 26.46
C ALA A 304 -21.01 -16.05 27.43
N GLY A 305 -22.20 -15.70 26.97
CA GLY A 305 -23.09 -14.76 27.68
C GLY A 305 -22.72 -13.30 27.42
N LYS A 306 -23.72 -12.42 27.57
CA LYS A 306 -23.59 -10.98 27.26
C LYS A 306 -22.56 -10.26 28.13
N GLU A 307 -22.47 -10.62 29.42
CA GLU A 307 -21.52 -10.01 30.35
C GLU A 307 -20.07 -10.33 29.97
N THR A 308 -19.76 -11.60 29.74
CA THR A 308 -18.44 -12.05 29.26
C THR A 308 -18.09 -11.43 27.92
N TYR A 309 -19.07 -11.34 27.00
CA TYR A 309 -18.89 -10.66 25.72
C TYR A 309 -18.46 -9.20 25.91
N ASN A 310 -19.17 -8.42 26.70
CA ASN A 310 -18.87 -7.01 26.93
C ASN A 310 -17.51 -6.80 27.65
N LYS A 311 -17.03 -7.80 28.38
CA LYS A 311 -15.75 -7.72 29.09
C LYS A 311 -14.55 -8.02 28.19
N PHE A 312 -14.69 -8.96 27.25
CA PHE A 312 -13.54 -9.57 26.56
C PHE A 312 -13.57 -9.52 25.02
N TYR A 313 -14.68 -9.09 24.39
CA TYR A 313 -14.83 -9.17 22.94
C TYR A 313 -15.42 -7.91 22.30
N ASP A 314 -15.77 -6.90 23.06
CA ASP A 314 -16.33 -5.64 22.54
C ASP A 314 -15.25 -4.74 21.91
N ASP A 315 -13.98 -4.97 22.22
CA ASP A 315 -12.80 -4.31 21.66
C ASP A 315 -12.50 -4.71 20.20
N GLU A 316 -13.19 -5.72 19.69
CA GLU A 316 -13.19 -6.10 18.28
C GLU A 316 -14.13 -5.22 17.41
N LEU A 317 -14.70 -4.15 18.00
CA LEU A 317 -15.63 -3.19 17.37
C LEU A 317 -15.08 -1.76 17.41
N PRO A 318 -15.52 -0.87 16.49
CA PRO A 318 -16.42 -1.12 15.36
C PRO A 318 -15.76 -1.92 14.23
N ARG A 319 -16.55 -2.73 13.54
CA ARG A 319 -16.08 -3.35 12.30
C ARG A 319 -15.96 -2.27 11.21
N HIS A 320 -14.78 -2.10 10.64
CA HIS A 320 -14.47 -1.01 9.72
C HIS A 320 -13.69 -1.50 8.49
N GLU A 321 -13.69 -0.70 7.41
CA GLU A 321 -12.90 -0.99 6.23
C GLU A 321 -11.45 -0.60 6.47
N THR A 322 -10.54 -1.53 6.22
CA THR A 322 -9.09 -1.36 6.37
C THR A 322 -8.40 -1.84 5.12
N CYS A 323 -7.44 -1.08 4.62
CA CYS A 323 -6.60 -1.43 3.47
C CYS A 323 -5.15 -1.58 3.91
N VAL A 324 -4.47 -2.59 3.39
CA VAL A 324 -3.03 -2.82 3.61
C VAL A 324 -2.29 -2.87 2.28
N ASP A 325 -1.09 -2.33 2.26
CA ASP A 325 -0.16 -2.51 1.15
C ASP A 325 0.31 -3.97 1.08
N GLY A 326 0.82 -4.38 -0.09
CA GLY A 326 1.41 -5.72 -0.22
C GLY A 326 2.68 -5.84 0.62
N PHE A 327 2.89 -7.02 1.22
CA PHE A 327 4.03 -7.31 2.09
C PHE A 327 4.41 -8.79 2.03
N TRP A 328 5.65 -9.10 2.37
CA TRP A 328 6.09 -10.46 2.61
C TRP A 328 5.71 -10.87 4.03
N ALA A 329 5.02 -11.98 4.20
CA ALA A 329 4.72 -12.59 5.49
C ALA A 329 5.48 -13.91 5.63
N ALA A 330 6.09 -14.17 6.77
CA ALA A 330 6.65 -15.47 7.07
C ALA A 330 5.53 -16.53 6.99
N LYS A 331 5.79 -17.63 6.26
CA LYS A 331 4.78 -18.70 6.05
C LYS A 331 4.29 -19.29 7.36
N THR A 332 5.16 -19.32 8.36
CA THR A 332 4.94 -19.90 9.68
C THR A 332 5.38 -18.93 10.77
N GLU A 333 5.15 -19.26 12.02
CA GLU A 333 5.79 -18.64 13.17
C GLU A 333 7.32 -18.86 13.13
N VAL A 334 8.08 -18.04 13.84
CA VAL A 334 9.51 -18.26 14.05
C VAL A 334 9.71 -19.54 14.86
N THR A 335 10.54 -20.45 14.33
CA THR A 335 10.77 -21.73 14.99
C THR A 335 11.80 -21.63 16.12
N LYS A 336 11.75 -22.59 17.03
CA LYS A 336 12.74 -22.76 18.12
C LYS A 336 14.15 -22.89 17.55
N GLY A 337 14.32 -23.62 16.43
CA GLY A 337 15.62 -23.76 15.74
C GLY A 337 16.14 -22.44 15.17
N GLN A 338 15.27 -21.63 14.56
CA GLN A 338 15.63 -20.31 14.05
C GLN A 338 15.99 -19.34 15.18
N PHE A 339 15.26 -19.37 16.28
CA PHE A 339 15.55 -18.55 17.45
C PHE A 339 16.86 -19.00 18.13
N ARG A 340 17.16 -20.30 18.18
CA ARG A 340 18.43 -20.85 18.67
C ARG A 340 19.63 -20.31 17.89
N GLN A 341 19.51 -20.13 16.56
CA GLN A 341 20.58 -19.53 15.76
C GLN A 341 20.89 -18.09 16.21
N PHE A 342 19.86 -17.29 16.49
CA PHE A 342 20.00 -15.94 17.03
C PHE A 342 20.73 -15.95 18.39
N ILE A 343 20.25 -16.77 19.32
CA ILE A 343 20.88 -16.88 20.66
C ILE A 343 22.34 -17.30 20.55
N ASN A 344 22.64 -18.34 19.75
CA ASN A 344 24.01 -18.84 19.59
C ASN A 344 24.95 -17.80 18.98
N GLN A 345 24.47 -16.95 18.07
CA GLN A 345 25.30 -15.95 17.42
C GLN A 345 25.49 -14.67 18.24
N THR A 346 24.56 -14.35 19.13
CA THR A 346 24.55 -13.07 19.86
C THR A 346 24.84 -13.21 21.35
N GLY A 347 24.63 -14.39 21.94
CA GLY A 347 24.63 -14.57 23.39
C GLY A 347 23.50 -13.83 24.09
N TYR A 348 22.44 -13.43 23.36
CA TYR A 348 21.32 -12.67 23.93
C TYR A 348 20.66 -13.45 25.06
N LYS A 349 20.30 -12.74 26.12
CA LYS A 349 19.50 -13.28 27.23
C LYS A 349 18.08 -12.77 27.10
N THR A 350 17.12 -13.69 26.99
CA THR A 350 15.69 -13.35 26.89
C THR A 350 15.16 -12.72 28.18
N ASP A 351 13.99 -12.11 28.14
CA ASP A 351 13.33 -11.60 29.34
C ASP A 351 13.02 -12.73 30.32
N ALA A 352 12.74 -13.95 29.85
CA ALA A 352 12.63 -15.15 30.68
C ALA A 352 13.95 -15.49 31.36
N ASP A 353 15.07 -15.45 30.66
CA ASP A 353 16.41 -15.70 31.22
C ASP A 353 16.80 -14.67 32.25
N LYS A 354 16.58 -13.38 31.97
CA LYS A 354 16.88 -12.26 32.88
C LYS A 354 16.07 -12.32 34.17
N LYS A 355 14.77 -12.68 34.06
CA LYS A 355 13.86 -12.81 35.21
C LYS A 355 13.93 -14.17 35.88
N GLY A 356 14.56 -15.16 35.24
CA GLY A 356 14.68 -16.53 35.73
C GLY A 356 13.37 -17.32 35.77
N LYS A 357 12.33 -16.88 35.06
CA LYS A 357 10.96 -17.46 35.12
C LYS A 357 10.12 -17.15 33.90
N ALA A 358 9.17 -18.03 33.60
CA ALA A 358 8.15 -17.82 32.56
C ALA A 358 6.80 -18.42 33.02
N TYR A 359 5.71 -18.04 32.34
CA TYR A 359 4.40 -18.64 32.56
C TYR A 359 4.25 -19.89 31.73
N ILE A 360 3.89 -20.99 32.38
CA ILE A 360 3.61 -22.27 31.73
C ILE A 360 2.24 -22.80 32.15
N SER A 361 1.65 -23.65 31.31
CA SER A 361 0.47 -24.43 31.61
C SER A 361 0.73 -25.87 31.17
N ASN A 362 0.71 -26.81 32.10
CA ASN A 362 0.89 -28.22 31.87
C ASN A 362 0.23 -29.03 33.00
N LYS A 363 0.43 -30.34 33.02
CA LYS A 363 -0.13 -31.23 34.05
C LYS A 363 0.35 -30.86 35.46
N GLU A 364 1.60 -30.43 35.63
CA GLU A 364 2.17 -30.03 36.94
C GLU A 364 1.53 -28.75 37.47
N THR A 365 1.04 -27.90 36.60
CA THR A 365 0.34 -26.66 36.96
C THR A 365 -1.17 -26.84 37.10
N ASP A 366 -1.69 -28.03 36.96
CA ASP A 366 -3.12 -28.33 36.92
C ASP A 366 -3.81 -27.56 35.77
N TRP A 367 -3.13 -27.46 34.62
CA TRP A 367 -3.58 -26.77 33.41
C TRP A 367 -3.92 -25.28 33.62
N LYS A 368 -3.34 -24.67 34.68
CA LYS A 368 -3.44 -23.24 34.95
C LYS A 368 -2.15 -22.53 34.59
N TRP A 369 -2.26 -21.37 34.01
CA TRP A 369 -1.10 -20.54 33.75
C TRP A 369 -0.45 -20.07 35.05
N LYS A 370 0.75 -20.53 35.35
CA LYS A 370 1.53 -20.19 36.54
C LYS A 370 2.92 -19.72 36.14
N GLU A 371 3.37 -18.61 36.73
CA GLU A 371 4.75 -18.14 36.58
C GLU A 371 5.67 -19.00 37.45
N LEU A 372 6.54 -19.78 36.82
CA LEU A 372 7.42 -20.72 37.50
C LEU A 372 8.90 -20.43 37.19
N PRO A 373 9.81 -20.60 38.19
CA PRO A 373 11.23 -20.40 38.00
C PRO A 373 11.87 -21.51 37.14
N GLY A 374 12.94 -21.15 36.43
CA GLY A 374 13.73 -22.08 35.63
C GLY A 374 13.10 -22.46 34.28
N TYR A 375 12.02 -21.78 33.86
CA TYR A 375 11.40 -21.96 32.54
C TYR A 375 11.73 -20.77 31.63
N ASN A 376 11.99 -21.06 30.36
CA ASN A 376 12.36 -20.12 29.32
C ASN A 376 12.06 -20.71 27.94
N TRP A 377 12.55 -20.12 26.86
CA TRP A 377 12.36 -20.58 25.49
C TRP A 377 12.96 -21.99 25.21
N GLU A 378 13.96 -22.44 25.98
CA GLU A 378 14.51 -23.80 25.88
C GLU A 378 13.68 -24.81 26.67
N LYS A 379 13.29 -24.44 27.89
CA LYS A 379 12.52 -25.26 28.81
C LYS A 379 11.10 -24.70 28.94
N THR A 380 10.17 -25.18 28.11
CA THR A 380 8.82 -24.62 27.93
C THR A 380 7.75 -25.27 28.79
N GLY A 381 8.10 -26.32 29.56
CA GLY A 381 7.14 -27.09 30.36
C GLY A 381 6.57 -28.33 29.63
N TYR A 382 6.93 -28.51 28.37
CA TYR A 382 6.62 -29.65 27.51
C TYR A 382 7.70 -29.84 26.43
N SER A 383 7.68 -30.97 25.74
CA SER A 383 8.68 -31.28 24.73
C SER A 383 8.44 -30.49 23.45
N GLN A 384 9.51 -29.90 22.92
CA GLN A 384 9.56 -29.27 21.60
C GLN A 384 10.89 -29.59 20.93
N ASP A 385 10.86 -29.88 19.64
CA ASP A 385 12.03 -29.90 18.78
C ASP A 385 12.22 -28.54 18.08
N ASP A 386 13.23 -28.45 17.22
CA ASP A 386 13.58 -27.21 16.50
C ASP A 386 12.56 -26.79 15.44
N ALA A 387 11.62 -27.66 15.06
CA ALA A 387 10.54 -27.33 14.11
C ALA A 387 9.29 -26.72 14.78
N HIS A 388 9.19 -26.73 16.10
CA HIS A 388 8.10 -26.09 16.81
C HIS A 388 8.25 -24.56 16.86
N PRO A 389 7.17 -23.79 17.04
CA PRO A 389 7.27 -22.36 17.24
C PRO A 389 8.06 -22.04 18.52
N VAL A 390 8.89 -21.01 18.50
CA VAL A 390 9.51 -20.51 19.73
C VAL A 390 8.44 -19.93 20.64
N VAL A 391 8.48 -20.30 21.91
CA VAL A 391 7.56 -19.83 22.95
C VAL A 391 8.31 -19.38 24.20
N CYS A 392 7.62 -18.86 25.20
CA CYS A 392 8.22 -18.20 26.37
C CYS A 392 9.12 -17.01 25.98
N VAL A 393 8.81 -16.35 24.89
CA VAL A 393 9.49 -15.14 24.38
C VAL A 393 8.55 -13.94 24.49
N SER A 394 9.11 -12.81 24.87
CA SER A 394 8.41 -11.54 24.97
C SER A 394 8.38 -10.79 23.64
N TRP A 395 7.59 -9.71 23.57
CA TRP A 395 7.64 -8.77 22.43
C TRP A 395 9.03 -8.15 22.29
N ASN A 396 9.70 -7.84 23.42
CA ASN A 396 11.06 -7.32 23.42
C ASN A 396 12.05 -8.31 22.80
N ASP A 397 11.93 -9.61 23.14
CA ASP A 397 12.77 -10.67 22.60
C ASP A 397 12.57 -10.80 21.08
N ALA A 398 11.32 -10.71 20.62
CA ALA A 398 10.99 -10.71 19.18
C ALA A 398 11.62 -9.51 18.45
N LYS A 399 11.63 -8.31 19.05
CA LYS A 399 12.27 -7.12 18.48
C LYS A 399 13.79 -7.26 18.38
N GLU A 400 14.45 -7.89 19.35
CA GLU A 400 15.91 -8.13 19.28
C GLU A 400 16.25 -9.20 18.22
N PHE A 401 15.42 -10.24 18.07
CA PHE A 401 15.56 -11.20 16.97
C PHE A 401 15.44 -10.49 15.61
N ILE A 402 14.44 -9.64 15.43
CA ILE A 402 14.22 -8.85 14.22
C ILE A 402 15.42 -7.94 13.91
N LYS A 403 15.93 -7.25 14.90
CA LYS A 403 17.09 -6.37 14.77
C LYS A 403 18.35 -7.14 14.32
N TRP A 404 18.59 -8.30 14.93
CA TRP A 404 19.68 -9.19 14.52
C TRP A 404 19.53 -9.64 13.07
N LEU A 405 18.38 -10.17 12.69
CA LEU A 405 18.13 -10.69 11.34
C LEU A 405 18.20 -9.58 10.29
N SER A 406 17.63 -8.41 10.60
CA SER A 406 17.69 -7.23 9.72
C SER A 406 19.13 -6.77 9.49
N THR A 407 19.95 -6.77 10.54
CA THR A 407 21.38 -6.41 10.44
C THR A 407 22.16 -7.41 9.59
N LYS A 408 21.88 -8.71 9.74
CA LYS A 408 22.56 -9.79 9.00
C LYS A 408 22.23 -9.81 7.51
N THR A 409 21.00 -9.46 7.16
CA THR A 409 20.47 -9.59 5.80
C THR A 409 20.43 -8.27 5.04
N GLY A 410 20.52 -7.14 5.73
CA GLY A 410 20.27 -5.81 5.16
C GLY A 410 18.79 -5.55 4.85
N GLN A 411 17.88 -6.46 5.24
CA GLN A 411 16.44 -6.36 4.99
C GLN A 411 15.71 -5.72 6.19
N ASN A 412 14.54 -5.13 5.94
CA ASN A 412 13.76 -4.45 6.97
C ASN A 412 12.66 -5.37 7.51
N PHE A 413 13.03 -6.35 8.35
CA PHE A 413 12.05 -7.20 9.03
C PHE A 413 11.31 -6.43 10.12
N ALA A 414 10.08 -6.84 10.37
CA ALA A 414 9.23 -6.29 11.42
C ALA A 414 8.27 -7.37 11.96
N LEU A 415 7.64 -7.11 13.09
CA LEU A 415 6.38 -7.77 13.43
C LEU A 415 5.28 -7.26 12.48
N PRO A 416 4.29 -8.07 12.09
CA PRO A 416 3.15 -7.57 11.35
C PRO A 416 2.41 -6.52 12.21
N THR A 417 1.89 -5.46 11.57
CA THR A 417 0.89 -4.63 12.23
C THR A 417 -0.37 -5.47 12.49
N GLU A 418 -1.19 -5.06 13.45
CA GLU A 418 -2.44 -5.76 13.73
C GLU A 418 -3.32 -5.87 12.48
N ALA A 419 -3.34 -4.83 11.65
CA ALA A 419 -4.07 -4.81 10.38
C ALA A 419 -3.49 -5.78 9.34
N GLN A 420 -2.16 -5.84 9.19
CA GLN A 420 -1.48 -6.79 8.31
C GLN A 420 -1.75 -8.22 8.74
N TRP A 421 -1.64 -8.49 10.06
CA TRP A 421 -1.91 -9.81 10.61
C TRP A 421 -3.36 -10.24 10.37
N ALA A 422 -4.33 -9.36 10.67
CA ALA A 422 -5.75 -9.65 10.49
C ALA A 422 -6.14 -9.89 9.02
N TYR A 423 -5.55 -9.12 8.09
CA TYR A 423 -5.73 -9.32 6.65
C TYR A 423 -5.14 -10.65 6.19
N ALA A 424 -3.93 -10.94 6.62
CA ALA A 424 -3.24 -12.19 6.32
C ALA A 424 -4.01 -13.41 6.84
N ALA A 425 -4.50 -13.37 8.09
CA ALA A 425 -5.26 -14.45 8.72
C ALA A 425 -6.58 -14.74 8.01
N ARG A 426 -7.26 -13.71 7.50
CA ARG A 426 -8.50 -13.88 6.73
C ARG A 426 -8.26 -14.50 5.35
N GLY A 427 -7.10 -14.34 4.76
CA GLY A 427 -6.77 -14.92 3.46
C GLY A 427 -7.73 -14.49 2.34
N GLY A 428 -8.27 -13.26 2.39
CA GLY A 428 -9.27 -12.76 1.44
C GLY A 428 -10.70 -13.19 1.70
N THR A 429 -10.97 -13.94 2.80
CA THR A 429 -12.33 -14.33 3.20
C THR A 429 -12.91 -13.36 4.23
N ASP A 430 -14.24 -13.32 4.34
CA ASP A 430 -14.96 -12.54 5.34
C ASP A 430 -15.51 -13.39 6.51
N PHE A 431 -15.10 -14.65 6.57
CA PHE A 431 -15.53 -15.58 7.60
C PHE A 431 -14.79 -15.36 8.92
N MET A 432 -15.38 -15.88 10.00
CA MET A 432 -14.81 -15.91 11.35
C MET A 432 -13.43 -16.59 11.37
N ARG A 433 -13.28 -17.66 10.59
CA ARG A 433 -12.04 -18.41 10.34
C ARG A 433 -11.89 -18.57 8.84
N PHE A 434 -10.68 -18.58 8.30
CA PHE A 434 -10.47 -18.67 6.84
C PHE A 434 -11.07 -19.95 6.22
N TRP A 435 -11.32 -20.99 7.01
CA TRP A 435 -12.00 -22.23 6.57
C TRP A 435 -13.53 -22.18 6.76
N GLY A 436 -14.09 -21.07 7.26
CA GLY A 436 -15.52 -20.90 7.49
C GLY A 436 -15.94 -20.96 8.96
N THR A 437 -17.17 -21.41 9.21
CA THR A 437 -17.79 -21.44 10.54
C THR A 437 -17.85 -22.83 11.17
N ASN A 438 -17.59 -23.89 10.38
CA ASN A 438 -17.68 -25.26 10.87
C ASN A 438 -16.53 -25.57 11.84
N VAL A 439 -16.86 -25.72 13.11
CA VAL A 439 -15.89 -26.04 14.18
C VAL A 439 -15.31 -27.44 14.08
N ALA A 440 -16.02 -28.40 13.47
CA ALA A 440 -15.53 -29.76 13.31
C ALA A 440 -14.38 -29.89 12.28
N GLU A 441 -14.21 -28.89 11.44
CA GLU A 441 -13.14 -28.85 10.44
C GLU A 441 -11.82 -28.29 10.99
N ALA A 442 -11.82 -27.69 12.20
CA ALA A 442 -10.70 -26.91 12.74
C ALA A 442 -9.37 -27.69 12.72
N CYS A 443 -9.37 -28.94 13.17
CA CYS A 443 -8.18 -29.77 13.27
C CYS A 443 -7.54 -30.17 11.92
N LYS A 444 -8.13 -29.79 10.78
CA LYS A 444 -7.49 -29.87 9.46
C LYS A 444 -6.62 -28.64 9.15
N TYR A 445 -6.85 -27.53 9.88
CA TYR A 445 -6.31 -26.22 9.58
C TYR A 445 -5.51 -25.59 10.71
N ALA A 446 -5.64 -26.11 11.94
CA ALA A 446 -5.06 -25.49 13.12
C ALA A 446 -4.85 -26.49 14.27
N ASN A 447 -3.80 -26.27 15.05
CA ASN A 447 -3.60 -26.86 16.36
C ASN A 447 -4.36 -26.03 17.40
N VAL A 448 -5.33 -26.64 18.09
CA VAL A 448 -6.32 -25.95 18.94
C VAL A 448 -6.67 -26.78 20.18
N ALA A 449 -7.38 -26.22 21.14
CA ALA A 449 -7.96 -27.03 22.19
C ALA A 449 -8.96 -28.02 21.59
N ASP A 450 -8.52 -29.25 21.40
CA ASP A 450 -9.29 -30.33 20.80
C ASP A 450 -10.04 -31.17 21.84
N LYS A 451 -10.92 -32.05 21.36
CA LYS A 451 -11.76 -32.89 22.24
C LYS A 451 -10.96 -33.90 23.08
N ASP A 452 -9.74 -34.28 22.66
CA ASP A 452 -8.96 -35.29 23.32
C ASP A 452 -8.20 -34.74 24.54
N ASN A 453 -7.96 -33.42 24.56
CA ASN A 453 -7.14 -32.77 25.56
C ASN A 453 -7.90 -31.76 26.44
N TRP A 454 -9.07 -31.24 25.99
CA TRP A 454 -9.73 -30.11 26.64
C TRP A 454 -11.26 -30.20 26.73
N ASN A 455 -11.83 -29.76 27.87
CA ASN A 455 -13.28 -29.82 28.13
C ASN A 455 -14.12 -28.84 27.29
N SER A 456 -13.59 -27.67 26.96
CA SER A 456 -14.27 -26.65 26.12
C SER A 456 -13.58 -26.51 24.78
N SER A 457 -13.69 -27.53 23.95
CA SER A 457 -12.82 -27.81 22.83
C SER A 457 -13.57 -27.80 21.48
N PHE A 458 -12.79 -27.82 20.43
CA PHE A 458 -13.27 -28.16 19.10
C PHE A 458 -13.64 -29.66 19.05
N PRO A 459 -14.73 -30.06 18.37
CA PRO A 459 -15.19 -31.45 18.34
C PRO A 459 -14.42 -32.28 17.30
N CYS A 460 -13.09 -32.12 17.25
CA CYS A 460 -12.17 -32.85 16.38
C CYS A 460 -10.90 -33.20 17.16
N SER A 461 -9.96 -33.92 16.56
CA SER A 461 -8.66 -34.25 17.12
C SER A 461 -7.57 -33.78 16.16
N ASP A 462 -6.62 -33.01 16.64
CA ASP A 462 -5.48 -32.51 15.85
C ASP A 462 -4.20 -33.31 16.10
N GLY A 463 -4.17 -34.12 17.13
CA GLY A 463 -3.06 -35.01 17.46
C GLY A 463 -1.98 -34.42 18.36
N TYR A 464 -2.18 -33.17 18.85
CA TYR A 464 -1.21 -32.46 19.69
C TYR A 464 -1.84 -31.99 20.99
N GLN A 465 -1.14 -32.19 22.10
CA GLN A 465 -1.58 -31.68 23.41
C GLN A 465 -1.06 -30.27 23.69
N TYR A 466 0.03 -29.89 23.07
CA TYR A 466 0.71 -28.60 23.16
C TYR A 466 0.98 -28.09 21.75
N THR A 467 2.02 -27.28 21.56
CA THR A 467 2.39 -26.81 20.21
C THR A 467 2.67 -27.98 19.25
N SER A 468 2.32 -27.79 17.99
CA SER A 468 2.74 -28.64 16.87
C SER A 468 3.97 -28.08 16.18
N PRO A 469 4.75 -28.88 15.43
CA PRO A 469 5.70 -28.35 14.45
C PRO A 469 4.99 -27.38 13.50
N VAL A 470 5.64 -26.27 13.17
CA VAL A 470 5.04 -25.25 12.28
C VAL A 470 4.76 -25.83 10.90
N GLY A 471 3.68 -25.39 10.26
CA GLY A 471 3.34 -25.84 8.92
C GLY A 471 2.73 -27.25 8.83
N THR A 472 2.32 -27.84 9.96
CA THR A 472 1.70 -29.16 10.01
C THR A 472 0.31 -29.19 9.35
N PHE A 473 -0.46 -28.13 9.48
CA PHE A 473 -1.85 -28.04 9.03
C PHE A 473 -2.00 -27.39 7.65
N ARG A 474 -3.22 -27.29 7.16
CA ARG A 474 -3.49 -26.72 5.83
C ARG A 474 -3.33 -25.20 5.83
N VAL A 475 -2.71 -24.68 4.78
CA VAL A 475 -2.55 -23.24 4.56
C VAL A 475 -3.89 -22.52 4.36
N ASN A 476 -3.89 -21.24 4.67
CA ASN A 476 -4.96 -20.34 4.26
C ASN A 476 -4.84 -19.97 2.75
N PRO A 477 -5.82 -19.26 2.17
CA PRO A 477 -5.79 -18.90 0.75
C PRO A 477 -4.57 -18.08 0.29
N PHE A 478 -3.87 -17.38 1.20
CA PHE A 478 -2.63 -16.67 0.90
C PHE A 478 -1.38 -17.54 1.01
N GLY A 479 -1.50 -18.81 1.41
CA GLY A 479 -0.37 -19.74 1.55
C GLY A 479 0.34 -19.64 2.90
N LEU A 480 -0.33 -19.12 3.93
CA LEU A 480 0.17 -19.01 5.30
C LEU A 480 -0.35 -20.15 6.17
N TYR A 481 0.54 -20.71 6.97
CA TYR A 481 0.23 -21.74 7.96
C TYR A 481 -0.04 -21.12 9.34
N ASP A 482 -0.74 -21.83 10.17
CA ASP A 482 -0.88 -21.59 11.61
C ASP A 482 -1.34 -20.16 11.98
N MET A 483 -2.06 -19.49 11.06
CA MET A 483 -2.61 -18.16 11.32
C MET A 483 -3.66 -18.12 12.44
N LEU A 484 -4.21 -19.28 12.79
CA LEU A 484 -5.16 -19.47 13.88
C LEU A 484 -4.78 -20.72 14.64
N GLY A 485 -4.66 -20.64 15.98
CA GLY A 485 -4.19 -21.73 16.83
C GLY A 485 -2.66 -21.77 16.95
N ASN A 486 -2.12 -22.88 17.37
CA ASN A 486 -0.73 -23.17 17.70
C ASN A 486 -0.18 -22.23 18.78
N VAL A 487 0.16 -20.98 18.46
CA VAL A 487 0.56 -19.97 19.45
C VAL A 487 -0.07 -18.61 19.17
N TRP A 488 -0.33 -17.84 20.22
CA TRP A 488 -0.61 -16.41 20.09
C TRP A 488 0.58 -15.71 19.48
N GLU A 489 0.33 -14.77 18.57
CA GLU A 489 1.38 -14.04 17.86
C GLU A 489 1.42 -12.57 18.22
N TRP A 490 2.62 -12.07 18.58
CA TRP A 490 2.88 -10.68 18.81
C TRP A 490 2.74 -9.86 17.52
N CYS A 491 2.04 -8.71 17.63
CA CYS A 491 1.97 -7.68 16.60
C CYS A 491 2.78 -6.44 17.03
N GLU A 492 3.04 -5.55 16.06
CA GLU A 492 3.77 -4.30 16.28
C GLU A 492 2.98 -3.31 17.18
N ASP A 493 1.67 -3.33 17.07
CA ASP A 493 0.77 -2.34 17.65
C ASP A 493 0.75 -2.35 19.17
N VAL A 494 0.65 -1.14 19.75
CA VAL A 494 0.22 -0.94 21.12
C VAL A 494 -1.25 -1.33 21.21
N TYR A 495 -1.59 -2.09 22.25
CA TYR A 495 -2.98 -2.45 22.50
C TYR A 495 -3.76 -1.24 23.03
N ASP A 496 -4.79 -0.87 22.31
CA ASP A 496 -5.81 0.09 22.74
C ASP A 496 -7.18 -0.54 22.50
N LYS A 497 -8.00 -0.62 23.57
CA LYS A 497 -9.36 -1.15 23.48
C LYS A 497 -10.20 -0.43 22.43
N ASN A 498 -9.94 0.85 22.19
CA ASN A 498 -10.68 1.69 21.26
C ASN A 498 -9.94 1.89 19.92
N ALA A 499 -8.90 1.10 19.62
CA ALA A 499 -8.08 1.24 18.41
C ALA A 499 -8.92 1.30 17.13
N TYR A 500 -9.92 0.43 16.99
CA TYR A 500 -10.73 0.30 15.78
C TYR A 500 -11.59 1.53 15.45
N SER A 501 -11.89 2.37 16.44
CA SER A 501 -12.54 3.67 16.21
C SER A 501 -11.58 4.80 15.83
N LYS A 502 -10.26 4.56 15.97
CA LYS A 502 -9.18 5.52 15.71
C LYS A 502 -8.37 5.19 14.47
N HIS A 503 -8.54 3.99 13.91
CA HIS A 503 -7.78 3.52 12.75
C HIS A 503 -8.02 4.40 11.53
N ASP A 504 -6.93 4.81 10.88
CA ASP A 504 -6.98 5.27 9.50
C ASP A 504 -7.39 4.11 8.60
N ARG A 505 -8.00 4.43 7.44
CA ARG A 505 -8.41 3.40 6.48
C ARG A 505 -7.22 2.63 5.90
N ASN A 506 -6.07 3.28 5.71
CA ASN A 506 -4.93 2.73 4.98
C ASN A 506 -3.76 2.48 5.93
N ASN A 507 -3.28 1.22 5.99
CA ASN A 507 -2.13 0.78 6.78
C ASN A 507 -2.18 1.27 8.24
N PRO A 508 -3.29 1.10 8.98
CA PRO A 508 -3.35 1.58 10.35
C PRO A 508 -2.36 0.84 11.23
N VAL A 509 -1.79 1.56 12.18
CA VAL A 509 -0.93 1.06 13.25
C VAL A 509 -1.01 1.98 14.46
N ILE A 510 -1.14 1.43 15.65
CA ILE A 510 -1.12 2.18 16.91
C ILE A 510 0.28 2.05 17.53
N THR A 511 1.04 3.13 17.56
CA THR A 511 2.43 3.13 18.05
C THR A 511 2.63 3.74 19.42
N SER A 512 1.59 4.35 20.01
CA SER A 512 1.65 5.03 21.30
C SER A 512 0.34 4.87 22.07
N GLY A 513 0.39 5.09 23.39
CA GLY A 513 -0.81 5.09 24.24
C GLY A 513 -0.86 4.02 25.33
N GLY A 514 0.22 3.24 25.53
CA GLY A 514 0.30 2.22 26.57
C GLY A 514 1.51 1.31 26.43
N ASP A 515 1.70 0.44 27.43
CA ASP A 515 2.81 -0.52 27.48
C ASP A 515 2.42 -1.93 27.00
N SER A 516 1.13 -2.17 26.81
CA SER A 516 0.63 -3.45 26.31
C SER A 516 0.74 -3.52 24.79
N ARG A 517 1.04 -4.72 24.28
CA ARG A 517 1.16 -5.04 22.85
C ARG A 517 0.05 -5.99 22.42
N VAL A 518 -0.32 -5.91 21.16
CA VAL A 518 -1.39 -6.73 20.58
C VAL A 518 -0.90 -8.16 20.36
N LEU A 519 -1.75 -9.12 20.71
CA LEU A 519 -1.62 -10.55 20.40
C LEU A 519 -2.82 -11.01 19.59
N ARG A 520 -2.57 -11.91 18.65
CA ARG A 520 -3.58 -12.40 17.70
C ARG A 520 -3.54 -13.92 17.57
N GLY A 521 -4.63 -14.54 17.08
CA GLY A 521 -4.67 -15.91 16.54
C GLY A 521 -5.24 -16.98 17.48
N GLY A 522 -5.02 -16.87 18.77
CA GLY A 522 -5.26 -17.96 19.72
C GLY A 522 -4.10 -18.96 19.74
N SER A 523 -4.15 -19.97 20.60
CA SER A 523 -3.12 -20.97 20.78
C SER A 523 -3.69 -22.38 20.92
N TRP A 524 -2.80 -23.35 21.06
CA TRP A 524 -3.10 -24.79 21.24
C TRP A 524 -4.09 -25.10 22.39
N ASP A 525 -4.18 -24.24 23.42
CA ASP A 525 -5.10 -24.38 24.56
C ASP A 525 -6.41 -23.63 24.39
N ASN A 526 -6.66 -23.01 23.24
CA ASN A 526 -7.81 -22.15 23.02
C ASN A 526 -8.93 -22.82 22.22
N GLY A 527 -10.14 -22.70 22.76
CA GLY A 527 -11.36 -23.19 22.11
C GLY A 527 -11.94 -22.22 21.07
N PRO A 528 -13.12 -22.57 20.49
CA PRO A 528 -13.72 -21.89 19.35
C PRO A 528 -13.97 -20.39 19.49
N ARG A 529 -14.10 -19.88 20.71
CA ARG A 529 -14.31 -18.45 20.99
C ARG A 529 -13.06 -17.59 20.77
N HIS A 530 -11.87 -18.18 20.91
CA HIS A 530 -10.59 -17.47 20.82
C HIS A 530 -9.86 -17.75 19.50
N VAL A 531 -10.06 -18.91 18.87
CA VAL A 531 -9.44 -19.23 17.57
C VAL A 531 -10.27 -18.61 16.44
N ARG A 532 -10.08 -17.30 16.21
CA ARG A 532 -10.83 -16.47 15.22
C ARG A 532 -9.96 -15.35 14.67
N ALA A 533 -10.24 -14.97 13.42
CA ALA A 533 -9.51 -13.87 12.78
C ALA A 533 -9.76 -12.49 13.41
N ALA A 534 -10.83 -12.31 14.18
CA ALA A 534 -11.15 -11.04 14.81
C ALA A 534 -10.60 -10.92 16.24
N ILE A 535 -10.26 -12.05 16.91
CA ILE A 535 -9.78 -12.03 18.30
C ILE A 535 -8.54 -11.15 18.46
N ARG A 536 -8.51 -10.38 19.53
CA ARG A 536 -7.37 -9.57 19.92
C ARG A 536 -7.22 -9.56 21.45
N VAL A 537 -6.00 -9.50 21.93
CA VAL A 537 -5.66 -9.45 23.35
C VAL A 537 -4.48 -8.52 23.54
N GLY A 538 -4.46 -7.79 24.67
CA GLY A 538 -3.32 -6.98 25.09
C GLY A 538 -2.52 -7.65 26.19
N SER A 539 -1.19 -7.66 26.07
CA SER A 539 -0.28 -8.07 27.15
C SER A 539 0.94 -7.14 27.23
N SER A 540 1.55 -7.03 28.43
CA SER A 540 2.77 -6.24 28.58
C SER A 540 3.89 -6.75 27.68
N ALA A 541 4.72 -5.84 27.17
CA ALA A 541 5.77 -6.16 26.21
C ALA A 541 6.81 -7.17 26.72
N ASP A 542 6.91 -7.36 28.04
CA ASP A 542 7.79 -8.32 28.70
C ASP A 542 7.07 -9.61 29.13
N TYR A 543 5.78 -9.78 28.78
CA TYR A 543 5.00 -10.98 29.10
C TYR A 543 5.45 -12.15 28.22
N ARG A 544 5.54 -13.36 28.80
CA ARG A 544 6.10 -14.53 28.16
C ARG A 544 5.48 -15.80 28.70
N ILE A 545 4.77 -16.50 27.84
CA ILE A 545 4.10 -17.78 28.19
C ILE A 545 4.42 -18.86 27.17
N SER A 546 4.24 -20.12 27.53
CA SER A 546 4.46 -21.26 26.65
C SER A 546 3.37 -21.46 25.57
N GLY A 547 2.50 -20.49 25.37
CA GLY A 547 1.50 -20.41 24.30
C GLY A 547 1.61 -19.13 23.45
N MET A 548 2.72 -18.39 23.56
CA MET A 548 2.98 -17.16 22.78
C MET A 548 4.29 -17.22 22.02
N GLY A 549 4.24 -16.87 20.76
CA GLY A 549 5.35 -16.73 19.84
C GLY A 549 5.18 -15.52 18.94
N PHE A 550 5.75 -15.54 17.75
CA PHE A 550 5.65 -14.45 16.78
C PHE A 550 5.99 -14.93 15.38
N ARG A 551 5.49 -14.23 14.37
CA ARG A 551 5.96 -14.33 12.98
C ARG A 551 6.50 -13.02 12.49
N LEU A 552 7.26 -13.05 11.39
CA LEU A 552 7.83 -11.87 10.79
C LEU A 552 7.04 -11.41 9.56
N CYS A 553 7.11 -10.14 9.30
CA CYS A 553 6.81 -9.59 7.99
C CYS A 553 7.99 -8.75 7.48
N LEU A 554 7.91 -8.42 6.19
CA LEU A 554 8.89 -7.60 5.49
C LEU A 554 8.12 -6.67 4.56
N SER A 555 8.13 -5.39 4.84
CA SER A 555 7.69 -4.39 3.88
C SER A 555 8.67 -4.37 2.71
N ARG A 556 8.21 -4.01 1.48
CA ARG A 556 9.02 -4.04 0.26
C ARG A 556 10.49 -3.81 0.51
N VAL A 557 11.32 -4.71 -0.02
CA VAL A 557 12.77 -4.54 -0.11
C VAL A 557 13.06 -3.14 -0.66
N ARG A 558 13.62 -2.27 0.19
CA ARG A 558 14.33 -1.09 -0.30
C ARG A 558 15.68 -1.59 -0.80
N GLN A 559 15.88 -1.51 -2.12
CA GLN A 559 17.22 -1.60 -2.69
C GLN A 559 18.01 -0.35 -2.38
#